data_1999b2fa7b21231d028ec224460921b1
#
_entry.id   1999b2fa7b21231d028ec224460921b1
#
_cell.length_a   1.000
_cell.length_b   1.000
_cell.length_c   1.000
_cell.angle_alpha   90.00
_cell.angle_beta   90.00
_cell.angle_gamma   90.00
#
_symmetry.space_group_name_H-M   'P 1'
#
loop_
_entity.id
_entity.type
_entity.pdbx_description
1 polymer ?
#
loop_
_entity_poly.entity_id
_entity_poly.type
_entity_poly.pdbx_seq_one_letter_code
_entity_poly.pdbx_strand_id
1 'polypeptide(L)'
;MAEVLLFHHACGLTAGVREFAATLGAAGHTVHTPDLYDGHVFDTLQDGVTYAEKAGFGTFVERGRAAALDLPAGLVYVGFSLGVLPAQGLAQTREGARGAVLVDACAPVAEFGGAWPQGVPVQVHGMEADEIFAGEGDLDAARALVGSAADAELFLYPGDRHNFADPSLPSYDRAAAGLLTERVLAFLDRLT
;
A
#
# COMPACT_ATOMS: atom_id res chain seq x y z
N MET A 1 -4.40 -11.11 16.01
CA MET A 1 -3.04 -10.59 15.65
C MET A 1 -2.75 -10.96 14.20
N ALA A 2 -2.67 -9.97 13.34
CA ALA A 2 -2.33 -10.15 11.94
C ALA A 2 -0.81 -10.05 11.72
N GLU A 3 -0.31 -10.73 10.68
CA GLU A 3 1.06 -10.55 10.19
C GLU A 3 1.02 -9.75 8.90
N VAL A 4 1.73 -8.62 8.89
CA VAL A 4 1.64 -7.59 7.85
C VAL A 4 2.98 -7.45 7.14
N LEU A 5 2.95 -7.41 5.80
CA LEU A 5 4.08 -7.01 4.97
C LEU A 5 3.77 -5.66 4.34
N LEU A 6 4.50 -4.63 4.78
CA LEU A 6 4.27 -3.24 4.42
C LEU A 6 5.37 -2.72 3.49
N PHE A 7 4.97 -2.18 2.35
CA PHE A 7 5.86 -1.61 1.34
C PHE A 7 5.72 -0.08 1.29
N HIS A 8 6.86 0.58 1.28
CA HIS A 8 6.97 2.04 1.26
C HIS A 8 6.66 2.65 -0.11
N HIS A 9 6.35 3.96 -0.14
CA HIS A 9 6.15 4.76 -1.34
C HIS A 9 7.47 5.14 -2.04
N ALA A 10 7.37 5.89 -3.14
CA ALA A 10 8.51 6.28 -3.97
C ALA A 10 9.57 7.15 -3.26
N CYS A 11 9.26 7.78 -2.11
CA CYS A 11 10.29 8.47 -1.33
C CYS A 11 11.19 7.53 -0.51
N GLY A 12 10.98 6.20 -0.57
CA GLY A 12 11.78 5.22 0.17
C GLY A 12 11.20 4.87 1.54
N LEU A 13 11.94 4.08 2.31
CA LEU A 13 11.55 3.68 3.67
C LEU A 13 11.83 4.82 4.65
N THR A 14 10.96 5.83 4.63
CA THR A 14 11.04 7.05 5.43
C THR A 14 10.81 6.81 6.92
N ALA A 15 11.05 7.85 7.73
CA ALA A 15 10.69 7.83 9.15
C ALA A 15 9.17 7.68 9.34
N GLY A 16 8.35 8.31 8.49
CA GLY A 16 6.89 8.24 8.59
C GLY A 16 6.33 6.87 8.27
N VAL A 17 6.85 6.16 7.25
CA VAL A 17 6.48 4.76 6.98
C VAL A 17 6.83 3.85 8.17
N ARG A 18 8.01 4.06 8.78
CA ARG A 18 8.41 3.30 9.99
C ARG A 18 7.51 3.61 11.19
N GLU A 19 7.07 4.86 11.36
CA GLU A 19 6.14 5.27 12.42
C GLU A 19 4.76 4.62 12.22
N PHE A 20 4.26 4.57 10.99
CA PHE A 20 3.02 3.85 10.68
C PHE A 20 3.14 2.36 11.02
N ALA A 21 4.23 1.71 10.62
CA ALA A 21 4.49 0.32 10.97
C ALA A 21 4.57 0.10 12.50
N ALA A 22 5.23 1.01 13.21
CA ALA A 22 5.31 0.96 14.68
C ALA A 22 3.93 1.13 15.33
N THR A 23 3.04 1.94 14.77
CA THR A 23 1.66 2.11 15.24
C THR A 23 0.87 0.81 15.12
N LEU A 24 0.97 0.11 13.98
CA LEU A 24 0.36 -1.21 13.82
C LEU A 24 0.96 -2.25 14.78
N GLY A 25 2.28 -2.19 14.99
CA GLY A 25 2.98 -3.05 15.95
C GLY A 25 2.52 -2.81 17.39
N ALA A 26 2.33 -1.55 17.79
CA ALA A 26 1.82 -1.18 19.11
C ALA A 26 0.38 -1.66 19.36
N ALA A 27 -0.41 -1.83 18.30
CA ALA A 27 -1.74 -2.43 18.34
C ALA A 27 -1.72 -3.98 18.40
N GLY A 28 -0.53 -4.61 18.42
CA GLY A 28 -0.35 -6.05 18.60
C GLY A 28 -0.20 -6.83 17.29
N HIS A 29 0.01 -6.19 16.15
CA HIS A 29 0.29 -6.88 14.88
C HIS A 29 1.80 -7.08 14.70
N THR A 30 2.19 -8.11 13.94
CA THR A 30 3.59 -8.27 13.50
C THR A 30 3.75 -7.57 12.16
N VAL A 31 4.71 -6.63 12.04
CA VAL A 31 4.88 -5.83 10.82
C VAL A 31 6.29 -5.96 10.27
N HIS A 32 6.40 -6.38 9.02
CA HIS A 32 7.62 -6.43 8.24
C HIS A 32 7.66 -5.25 7.28
N THR A 33 8.76 -4.50 7.27
CA THR A 33 8.95 -3.31 6.42
C THR A 33 10.25 -3.42 5.63
N PRO A 34 10.28 -4.21 4.54
CA PRO A 34 11.47 -4.31 3.73
C PRO A 34 11.81 -2.97 3.06
N ASP A 35 13.08 -2.68 2.98
CA ASP A 35 13.58 -1.55 2.20
C ASP A 35 13.77 -1.97 0.75
N LEU A 36 12.92 -1.46 -0.12
CA LEU A 36 12.97 -1.74 -1.55
C LEU A 36 13.99 -0.85 -2.29
N TYR A 37 14.57 0.14 -1.59
CA TYR A 37 15.42 1.17 -2.20
C TYR A 37 16.89 1.09 -1.76
N ASP A 38 17.31 0.01 -1.09
CA ASP A 38 18.70 -0.19 -0.63
C ASP A 38 19.24 0.99 0.21
N GLY A 39 18.41 1.53 1.10
CA GLY A 39 18.76 2.65 1.99
C GLY A 39 18.54 4.04 1.41
N HIS A 40 18.12 4.16 0.15
CA HIS A 40 17.85 5.48 -0.42
C HIS A 40 16.51 6.04 0.10
N VAL A 41 16.55 7.28 0.55
CA VAL A 41 15.38 8.06 0.97
C VAL A 41 15.44 9.42 0.27
N PHE A 42 14.29 9.90 -0.20
CA PHE A 42 14.16 11.13 -0.96
C PHE A 42 13.21 12.10 -0.27
N ASP A 43 13.57 13.37 -0.27
CA ASP A 43 12.77 14.46 0.32
C ASP A 43 11.59 14.87 -0.57
N THR A 44 11.66 14.56 -1.86
CA THR A 44 10.61 14.87 -2.83
C THR A 44 10.12 13.62 -3.55
N LEU A 45 8.82 13.59 -3.86
CA LEU A 45 8.22 12.54 -4.66
C LEU A 45 8.88 12.43 -6.05
N GLN A 46 9.19 13.58 -6.68
CA GLN A 46 9.80 13.61 -8.01
C GLN A 46 11.17 12.91 -8.06
N ASP A 47 12.02 13.12 -7.05
CA ASP A 47 13.34 12.48 -6.98
C ASP A 47 13.19 10.97 -6.78
N GLY A 48 12.26 10.57 -5.91
CA GLY A 48 11.98 9.16 -5.65
C GLY A 48 11.41 8.44 -6.88
N VAL A 49 10.48 9.08 -7.60
CA VAL A 49 9.93 8.55 -8.86
C VAL A 49 11.03 8.45 -9.92
N THR A 50 11.87 9.48 -10.06
CA THR A 50 13.00 9.45 -11.00
C THR A 50 13.96 8.29 -10.71
N TYR A 51 14.20 8.01 -9.43
CA TYR A 51 15.00 6.83 -9.03
C TYR A 51 14.31 5.53 -9.44
N ALA A 52 12.99 5.41 -9.18
CA ALA A 52 12.22 4.23 -9.51
C ALA A 52 12.16 3.97 -11.03
N GLU A 53 11.97 5.00 -11.82
CA GLU A 53 11.98 4.91 -13.30
C GLU A 53 13.32 4.39 -13.82
N LYS A 54 14.45 4.90 -13.29
CA LYS A 54 15.79 4.45 -13.68
C LYS A 54 16.05 2.99 -13.33
N ALA A 55 15.54 2.53 -12.18
CA ALA A 55 15.65 1.13 -11.75
C ALA A 55 14.68 0.21 -12.49
N GLY A 56 13.58 0.77 -13.01
CA GLY A 56 12.43 0.07 -13.56
C GLY A 56 11.46 -0.42 -12.48
N PHE A 57 10.17 -0.10 -12.61
CA PHE A 57 9.14 -0.45 -11.61
C PHE A 57 9.07 -1.96 -11.32
N GLY A 58 9.30 -2.80 -12.33
CA GLY A 58 9.36 -4.26 -12.15
C GLY A 58 10.40 -4.72 -11.12
N THR A 59 11.50 -3.97 -10.94
CA THR A 59 12.51 -4.27 -9.93
C THR A 59 11.92 -4.25 -8.52
N PHE A 60 11.02 -3.32 -8.23
CA PHE A 60 10.39 -3.21 -6.91
C PHE A 60 9.34 -4.29 -6.67
N VAL A 61 8.64 -4.72 -7.71
CA VAL A 61 7.76 -5.89 -7.64
C VAL A 61 8.57 -7.15 -7.30
N GLU A 62 9.71 -7.36 -7.96
CA GLU A 62 10.58 -8.52 -7.67
C GLU A 62 11.23 -8.45 -6.28
N ARG A 63 11.68 -7.26 -5.84
CA ARG A 63 12.18 -7.07 -4.48
C ARG A 63 11.10 -7.35 -3.42
N GLY A 64 9.87 -6.90 -3.67
CA GLY A 64 8.74 -7.20 -2.81
C GLY A 64 8.41 -8.69 -2.75
N ARG A 65 8.46 -9.40 -3.88
CA ARG A 65 8.31 -10.86 -3.93
C ARG A 65 9.41 -11.56 -3.15
N ALA A 66 10.67 -11.14 -3.34
CA ALA A 66 11.80 -11.70 -2.61
C ALA A 66 11.66 -11.50 -1.09
N ALA A 67 11.21 -10.34 -0.65
CA ALA A 67 10.97 -10.06 0.77
C ALA A 67 9.89 -10.95 1.40
N ALA A 68 8.97 -11.48 0.60
CA ALA A 68 7.91 -12.37 1.07
C ALA A 68 8.31 -13.86 1.13
N LEU A 69 9.44 -14.27 0.54
CA LEU A 69 9.78 -15.68 0.36
C LEU A 69 9.89 -16.45 1.69
N ASP A 70 10.55 -15.86 2.66
CA ASP A 70 10.82 -16.49 3.97
C ASP A 70 9.74 -16.18 5.02
N LEU A 71 8.68 -15.45 4.63
CA LEU A 71 7.57 -15.11 5.52
C LEU A 71 6.42 -16.10 5.39
N PRO A 72 5.58 -16.26 6.43
CA PRO A 72 4.41 -17.13 6.40
C PRO A 72 3.47 -16.81 5.23
N ALA A 73 2.66 -17.79 4.81
CA ALA A 73 1.70 -17.59 3.73
C ALA A 73 0.58 -16.60 4.09
N GLY A 74 0.14 -16.59 5.36
CA GLY A 74 -1.01 -15.83 5.86
C GLY A 74 -0.75 -14.36 6.12
N LEU A 75 -0.22 -13.62 5.15
CA LEU A 75 0.09 -12.21 5.28
C LEU A 75 -1.06 -11.30 4.82
N VAL A 76 -1.15 -10.13 5.48
CA VAL A 76 -1.86 -8.95 4.97
C VAL A 76 -0.82 -8.03 4.31
N TYR A 77 -1.07 -7.64 3.07
CA TYR A 77 -0.18 -6.80 2.30
C TYR A 77 -0.62 -5.34 2.38
N VAL A 78 0.28 -4.47 2.79
CA VAL A 78 0.04 -3.01 2.82
C VAL A 78 1.01 -2.33 1.88
N GLY A 79 0.52 -1.48 0.99
CA GLY A 79 1.36 -0.72 0.08
C GLY A 79 1.00 0.76 0.06
N PHE A 80 2.01 1.61 0.07
CA PHE A 80 1.86 3.05 -0.13
C PHE A 80 2.37 3.43 -1.50
N SER A 81 1.54 4.05 -2.36
CA SER A 81 1.89 4.52 -3.69
C SER A 81 2.67 3.46 -4.49
N LEU A 82 3.94 3.66 -4.83
CA LEU A 82 4.77 2.65 -5.50
C LEU A 82 4.74 1.28 -4.81
N GLY A 83 4.67 1.24 -3.49
CA GLY A 83 4.58 0.01 -2.70
C GLY A 83 3.29 -0.79 -2.93
N VAL A 84 2.28 -0.19 -3.56
CA VAL A 84 1.06 -0.89 -3.97
C VAL A 84 1.37 -1.95 -5.04
N LEU A 85 2.34 -1.72 -5.91
CA LEU A 85 2.68 -2.70 -6.96
C LEU A 85 3.06 -4.07 -6.38
N PRO A 86 4.05 -4.20 -5.47
CA PRO A 86 4.34 -5.48 -4.83
C PRO A 86 3.22 -5.95 -3.90
N ALA A 87 2.54 -5.05 -3.15
CA ALA A 87 1.46 -5.42 -2.24
C ALA A 87 0.28 -6.05 -2.99
N GLN A 88 -0.22 -5.38 -4.01
CA GLN A 88 -1.33 -5.86 -4.84
C GLN A 88 -0.94 -7.11 -5.61
N GLY A 89 0.27 -7.14 -6.20
CA GLY A 89 0.78 -8.30 -6.91
C GLY A 89 0.84 -9.55 -6.03
N LEU A 90 1.33 -9.44 -4.79
CA LEU A 90 1.38 -10.54 -3.83
C LEU A 90 -0.02 -10.93 -3.34
N ALA A 91 -0.90 -9.96 -3.05
CA ALA A 91 -2.26 -10.23 -2.63
C ALA A 91 -3.05 -11.02 -3.70
N GLN A 92 -2.80 -10.74 -4.98
CA GLN A 92 -3.47 -11.43 -6.09
C GLN A 92 -2.86 -12.79 -6.44
N THR A 93 -1.56 -13.00 -6.21
CA THR A 93 -0.85 -14.16 -6.77
C THR A 93 -0.25 -15.10 -5.73
N ARG A 94 -0.01 -14.64 -4.51
CA ARG A 94 0.57 -15.51 -3.47
C ARG A 94 -0.53 -16.25 -2.74
N GLU A 95 -0.42 -17.57 -2.73
CA GLU A 95 -1.36 -18.44 -2.00
C GLU A 95 -1.38 -18.09 -0.49
N GLY A 96 -2.57 -18.07 0.09
CA GLY A 96 -2.77 -17.82 1.51
C GLY A 96 -2.81 -16.33 1.90
N ALA A 97 -2.80 -15.41 0.93
CA ALA A 97 -3.01 -13.98 1.21
C ALA A 97 -4.30 -13.77 2.05
N ARG A 98 -4.21 -12.98 3.12
CA ARG A 98 -5.33 -12.75 4.04
C ARG A 98 -6.04 -11.43 3.84
N GLY A 99 -5.44 -10.50 3.12
CA GLY A 99 -6.02 -9.20 2.81
C GLY A 99 -5.01 -8.24 2.21
N ALA A 100 -5.50 -7.10 1.74
CA ALA A 100 -4.65 -6.02 1.25
C ALA A 100 -5.18 -4.64 1.67
N VAL A 101 -4.25 -3.70 1.87
CA VAL A 101 -4.51 -2.27 2.03
C VAL A 101 -3.65 -1.53 1.02
N LEU A 102 -4.29 -0.82 0.11
CA LEU A 102 -3.66 -0.09 -0.99
C LEU A 102 -3.88 1.41 -0.76
N VAL A 103 -2.80 2.17 -0.59
CA VAL A 103 -2.86 3.60 -0.25
C VAL A 103 -2.23 4.42 -1.36
N ASP A 104 -2.95 5.44 -1.84
CA ASP A 104 -2.53 6.39 -2.88
C ASP A 104 -2.19 5.77 -4.25
N ALA A 105 -2.55 4.50 -4.47
CA ALA A 105 -2.45 3.84 -5.78
C ALA A 105 -3.36 2.61 -5.85
N CYS A 106 -3.70 2.19 -7.07
CA CYS A 106 -4.37 0.93 -7.36
C CYS A 106 -4.15 0.56 -8.82
N ALA A 107 -3.48 -0.54 -9.08
CA ALA A 107 -3.33 -1.02 -10.45
C ALA A 107 -4.57 -1.80 -10.92
N PRO A 108 -4.87 -1.82 -12.24
CA PRO A 108 -5.87 -2.74 -12.77
C PRO A 108 -5.57 -4.18 -12.38
N VAL A 109 -6.58 -4.93 -11.94
CA VAL A 109 -6.38 -6.34 -11.50
C VAL A 109 -5.77 -7.23 -12.59
N ALA A 110 -5.96 -6.88 -13.85
CA ALA A 110 -5.38 -7.57 -14.98
C ALA A 110 -3.84 -7.57 -15.02
N GLU A 111 -3.21 -6.58 -14.39
CA GLU A 111 -1.74 -6.47 -14.32
C GLU A 111 -1.10 -7.64 -13.53
N PHE A 112 -1.83 -8.23 -12.59
CA PHE A 112 -1.31 -9.26 -11.69
C PHE A 112 -2.06 -10.61 -11.73
N GLY A 113 -2.75 -10.93 -12.84
CA GLY A 113 -3.36 -12.26 -12.98
C GLY A 113 -4.85 -12.28 -13.29
N GLY A 114 -5.46 -11.14 -13.57
CA GLY A 114 -6.75 -11.03 -14.21
C GLY A 114 -7.98 -10.93 -13.32
N ALA A 115 -7.95 -11.43 -12.08
CA ALA A 115 -9.06 -11.28 -11.14
C ALA A 115 -8.56 -11.09 -9.71
N TRP A 116 -9.34 -10.41 -8.89
CA TRP A 116 -9.08 -10.36 -7.45
C TRP A 116 -9.43 -11.72 -6.82
N PRO A 117 -8.57 -12.29 -5.95
CA PRO A 117 -8.83 -13.61 -5.38
C PRO A 117 -10.05 -13.62 -4.47
N GLN A 118 -10.87 -14.65 -4.61
CA GLN A 118 -12.03 -14.80 -3.74
C GLN A 118 -11.59 -15.03 -2.28
N GLY A 119 -12.23 -14.32 -1.36
CA GLY A 119 -11.94 -14.44 0.07
C GLY A 119 -10.72 -13.64 0.56
N VAL A 120 -10.11 -12.82 -0.29
CA VAL A 120 -9.08 -11.87 0.10
C VAL A 120 -9.71 -10.46 0.17
N PRO A 121 -10.03 -9.95 1.37
CA PRO A 121 -10.58 -8.61 1.51
C PRO A 121 -9.56 -7.53 1.16
N VAL A 122 -10.04 -6.37 0.69
CA VAL A 122 -9.17 -5.26 0.31
C VAL A 122 -9.76 -3.91 0.68
N GLN A 123 -8.91 -3.01 1.15
CA GLN A 123 -9.20 -1.59 1.27
C GLN A 123 -8.31 -0.79 0.34
N VAL A 124 -8.91 0.17 -0.36
CA VAL A 124 -8.19 1.18 -1.15
C VAL A 124 -8.43 2.54 -0.54
N HIS A 125 -7.38 3.32 -0.36
CA HIS A 125 -7.41 4.64 0.25
C HIS A 125 -6.69 5.64 -0.64
N GLY A 126 -7.24 6.86 -0.77
CA GLY A 126 -6.60 7.94 -1.51
C GLY A 126 -7.34 9.26 -1.32
N MET A 127 -6.72 10.37 -1.66
CA MET A 127 -7.40 11.67 -1.68
C MET A 127 -8.16 11.87 -2.98
N GLU A 128 -9.36 12.46 -2.89
CA GLU A 128 -10.30 12.55 -4.01
C GLU A 128 -9.82 13.46 -5.15
N ALA A 129 -8.95 14.43 -4.86
CA ALA A 129 -8.39 15.36 -5.82
C ALA A 129 -6.86 15.21 -5.99
N ASP A 130 -6.25 14.13 -5.51
CA ASP A 130 -4.86 13.80 -5.77
C ASP A 130 -4.65 13.57 -7.28
N GLU A 131 -3.85 14.42 -7.92
CA GLU A 131 -3.63 14.37 -9.37
C GLU A 131 -3.03 13.05 -9.85
N ILE A 132 -2.26 12.36 -9.01
CA ILE A 132 -1.67 11.06 -9.32
C ILE A 132 -2.75 9.98 -9.18
N PHE A 133 -3.31 9.82 -7.97
CA PHE A 133 -4.29 8.77 -7.71
C PHE A 133 -5.59 8.96 -8.52
N ALA A 134 -6.13 10.19 -8.55
CA ALA A 134 -7.38 10.46 -9.26
C ALA A 134 -7.19 10.77 -10.76
N GLY A 135 -6.02 11.30 -11.15
CA GLY A 135 -5.76 11.78 -12.51
C GLY A 135 -5.11 10.76 -13.44
N GLU A 136 -4.37 9.78 -12.93
CA GLU A 136 -3.59 8.84 -13.75
C GLU A 136 -4.26 7.46 -13.93
N GLY A 137 -5.49 7.28 -13.42
CA GLY A 137 -6.30 6.08 -13.64
C GLY A 137 -6.39 5.13 -12.45
N ASP A 138 -5.64 5.35 -11.38
CA ASP A 138 -5.65 4.49 -10.19
C ASP A 138 -7.00 4.52 -9.47
N LEU A 139 -7.66 5.68 -9.41
CA LEU A 139 -9.02 5.79 -8.85
C LEU A 139 -10.04 4.98 -9.64
N ASP A 140 -9.93 4.95 -10.98
CA ASP A 140 -10.82 4.16 -11.81
C ASP A 140 -10.54 2.66 -11.66
N ALA A 141 -9.27 2.27 -11.52
CA ALA A 141 -8.88 0.90 -11.18
C ALA A 141 -9.42 0.49 -9.79
N ALA A 142 -9.34 1.37 -8.80
CA ALA A 142 -9.89 1.16 -7.46
C ALA A 142 -11.42 0.96 -7.50
N ARG A 143 -12.14 1.78 -8.25
CA ARG A 143 -13.59 1.63 -8.44
C ARG A 143 -13.95 0.30 -9.12
N ALA A 144 -13.19 -0.08 -10.14
CA ALA A 144 -13.37 -1.35 -10.83
C ALA A 144 -13.09 -2.54 -9.92
N LEU A 145 -12.03 -2.48 -9.11
CA LEU A 145 -11.70 -3.49 -8.10
C LEU A 145 -12.84 -3.64 -7.09
N VAL A 146 -13.31 -2.55 -6.49
CA VAL A 146 -14.42 -2.58 -5.51
C VAL A 146 -15.73 -3.07 -6.14
N GLY A 147 -15.97 -2.75 -7.40
CA GLY A 147 -17.14 -3.24 -8.13
C GLY A 147 -17.11 -4.74 -8.46
N SER A 148 -15.94 -5.39 -8.40
CA SER A 148 -15.74 -6.79 -8.80
C SER A 148 -15.38 -7.73 -7.65
N ALA A 149 -14.73 -7.25 -6.60
CA ALA A 149 -14.34 -8.04 -5.44
C ALA A 149 -15.47 -8.08 -4.38
N ALA A 150 -15.66 -9.25 -3.75
CA ALA A 150 -16.78 -9.47 -2.84
C ALA A 150 -16.64 -8.73 -1.49
N ASP A 151 -15.41 -8.51 -1.01
CA ASP A 151 -15.10 -7.79 0.24
C ASP A 151 -14.05 -6.73 -0.07
N ALA A 152 -14.51 -5.59 -0.61
CA ALA A 152 -13.66 -4.50 -1.02
C ALA A 152 -14.28 -3.15 -0.65
N GLU A 153 -13.45 -2.24 -0.15
CA GLU A 153 -13.86 -0.90 0.28
C GLU A 153 -12.94 0.15 -0.36
N LEU A 154 -13.53 1.26 -0.81
CA LEU A 154 -12.81 2.44 -1.28
C LEU A 154 -13.09 3.61 -0.35
N PHE A 155 -12.04 4.16 0.24
CA PHE A 155 -12.11 5.32 1.11
C PHE A 155 -11.45 6.52 0.43
N LEU A 156 -12.24 7.51 0.09
CA LEU A 156 -11.78 8.79 -0.43
C LEU A 156 -11.74 9.83 0.69
N TYR A 157 -10.63 10.53 0.80
CA TYR A 157 -10.43 11.60 1.75
C TYR A 157 -10.48 12.95 1.03
N PRO A 158 -11.07 14.00 1.64
CA PRO A 158 -11.00 15.34 1.09
C PRO A 158 -9.56 15.82 0.99
N GLY A 159 -9.15 16.34 -0.16
CA GLY A 159 -7.80 16.88 -0.39
C GLY A 159 -7.19 16.40 -1.70
N ASP A 160 -5.96 16.86 -1.91
CA ASP A 160 -5.20 16.70 -3.16
C ASP A 160 -3.76 16.19 -2.96
N ARG A 161 -3.44 15.73 -1.74
CA ARG A 161 -2.06 15.41 -1.36
C ARG A 161 -1.74 13.93 -1.59
N HIS A 162 -0.76 13.67 -2.45
CA HIS A 162 -0.17 12.35 -2.57
C HIS A 162 0.74 12.03 -1.37
N ASN A 163 0.76 10.80 -0.88
CA ASN A 163 1.47 10.37 0.34
C ASN A 163 1.02 11.12 1.61
N PHE A 164 -0.28 11.45 1.70
CA PHE A 164 -0.85 12.22 2.81
C PHE A 164 -0.67 11.56 4.20
N ALA A 165 -0.39 10.29 4.24
CA ALA A 165 -0.27 9.52 5.48
C ALA A 165 1.13 9.53 6.10
N ASP A 166 2.15 10.07 5.41
CA ASP A 166 3.52 10.10 5.90
C ASP A 166 3.86 11.40 6.65
N PRO A 167 3.99 11.37 8.00
CA PRO A 167 4.27 12.57 8.79
C PRO A 167 5.66 13.17 8.56
N SER A 168 6.56 12.48 7.88
CA SER A 168 7.89 13.01 7.53
C SER A 168 7.90 13.80 6.23
N LEU A 169 6.77 13.82 5.49
CA LEU A 169 6.65 14.54 4.23
C LEU A 169 5.81 15.83 4.34
N PRO A 170 6.07 16.84 3.50
CA PRO A 170 5.27 18.07 3.46
C PRO A 170 3.79 17.85 3.08
N SER A 171 3.49 16.75 2.39
CA SER A 171 2.13 16.35 2.01
C SER A 171 1.29 15.80 3.15
N TYR A 172 1.86 15.62 4.35
CA TYR A 172 1.14 15.05 5.48
C TYR A 172 -0.17 15.77 5.81
N ASP A 173 -1.24 14.99 5.95
CA ASP A 173 -2.52 15.44 6.48
C ASP A 173 -2.89 14.63 7.73
N ARG A 174 -2.77 15.25 8.88
CA ARG A 174 -3.00 14.60 10.18
C ARG A 174 -4.40 13.99 10.31
N ALA A 175 -5.43 14.67 9.79
CA ALA A 175 -6.80 14.24 9.95
C ALA A 175 -7.09 13.01 9.06
N ALA A 176 -6.69 13.08 7.80
CA ALA A 176 -6.84 11.98 6.85
C ALA A 176 -5.98 10.77 7.26
N ALA A 177 -4.73 10.98 7.68
CA ALA A 177 -3.84 9.94 8.17
C ALA A 177 -4.38 9.24 9.43
N GLY A 178 -4.99 10.01 10.35
CA GLY A 178 -5.65 9.44 11.54
C GLY A 178 -6.80 8.52 11.18
N LEU A 179 -7.70 8.97 10.28
CA LEU A 179 -8.82 8.14 9.80
C LEU A 179 -8.35 6.91 9.03
N LEU A 180 -7.31 7.03 8.20
CA LEU A 180 -6.70 5.89 7.52
C LEU A 180 -6.20 4.88 8.54
N THR A 181 -5.44 5.31 9.54
CA THR A 181 -4.89 4.43 10.58
C THR A 181 -5.99 3.70 11.34
N GLU A 182 -7.05 4.39 11.76
CA GLU A 182 -8.21 3.77 12.43
C GLU A 182 -8.86 2.68 11.56
N ARG A 183 -9.06 2.96 10.26
CA ARG A 183 -9.66 2.00 9.31
C ARG A 183 -8.77 0.79 9.07
N VAL A 184 -7.47 1.01 8.93
CA VAL A 184 -6.50 -0.08 8.75
C VAL A 184 -6.44 -0.97 9.98
N LEU A 185 -6.41 -0.40 11.19
CA LEU A 185 -6.45 -1.18 12.43
C LEU A 185 -7.74 -2.00 12.54
N ALA A 186 -8.90 -1.40 12.28
CA ALA A 186 -10.18 -2.11 12.28
C ALA A 186 -10.22 -3.23 11.22
N PHE A 187 -9.61 -3.01 10.06
CA PHE A 187 -9.46 -4.03 9.03
C PHE A 187 -8.58 -5.19 9.49
N LEU A 188 -7.42 -4.91 10.06
CA LEU A 188 -6.50 -5.94 10.57
C LEU A 188 -7.12 -6.75 11.71
N ASP A 189 -7.86 -6.11 12.62
CA ASP A 189 -8.56 -6.78 13.71
C ASP A 189 -9.62 -7.78 13.20
N ARG A 190 -10.28 -7.46 12.11
CA ARG A 190 -11.28 -8.32 11.45
C ARG A 190 -10.65 -9.59 10.85
N LEU A 191 -9.35 -9.57 10.56
CA LEU A 191 -8.60 -10.67 9.92
C LEU A 191 -7.84 -11.57 10.90
N THR A 192 -7.99 -11.34 12.21
CA THR A 192 -7.25 -12.08 13.26
C THR A 192 -7.97 -13.33 13.75
#